data_67b233e269910bb4df2e3999bf042a25
#
_entry.id   67b233e269910bb4df2e3999bf042a25
#
_cell.length_a   1.000
_cell.length_b   1.000
_cell.length_c   1.000
_cell.angle_alpha   90.00
_cell.angle_beta   90.00
_cell.angle_gamma   90.00
#
_symmetry.space_group_name_H-M   'P 1'
#
loop_
_entity.id
_entity.type
_entity.pdbx_description
1 polymer ?
#
loop_
_entity_poly.entity_id
_entity_poly.type
_entity_poly.pdbx_seq_one_letter_code
_entity_poly.pdbx_strand_id
1 'polypeptide(L)'
;MAKKSSAVKGTKIAKRQAVKQIQNSRSSRDWDLDFKINHHYNLTGQQQEFLEDAEANNDTHMCIVDGPAGTAKTYIAVLAALNLLKSHAVEEIVYIRSIVESASRQLGSLPGEVEAKFAPWSMPLIDKLDELLPPGVSNNLFLKGYVKCVPVNFTRGLTFRNSCVIIDEAQNLTLSELTTIMTRFGHNTKYIIVGDTLQSDINGKSGY
;
A
#
# COMPACT_ATOMS: atom_id res chain seq x y z
N MET A 1 -33.96 -18.25 -9.91
CA MET A 1 -32.81 -18.60 -9.06
C MET A 1 -31.45 -18.71 -9.77
N ALA A 2 -31.35 -18.63 -11.09
CA ALA A 2 -30.06 -18.80 -11.85
C ALA A 2 -29.14 -17.56 -11.94
N LYS A 3 -29.65 -16.33 -11.78
CA LYS A 3 -28.85 -15.10 -11.92
C LYS A 3 -27.84 -14.82 -10.78
N LYS A 4 -28.07 -15.35 -9.58
CA LYS A 4 -27.12 -15.18 -8.45
C LYS A 4 -25.84 -16.04 -8.57
N SER A 5 -25.89 -17.16 -9.28
CA SER A 5 -24.75 -18.08 -9.43
C SER A 5 -23.68 -17.57 -10.41
N SER A 6 -24.05 -16.82 -11.43
CA SER A 6 -23.10 -16.31 -12.45
C SER A 6 -22.28 -15.12 -11.94
N ALA A 7 -22.87 -14.22 -11.15
CA ALA A 7 -22.17 -13.08 -10.57
C ALA A 7 -21.08 -13.50 -9.57
N VAL A 8 -21.35 -14.53 -8.74
CA VAL A 8 -20.39 -15.07 -7.77
C VAL A 8 -19.21 -15.78 -8.47
N LYS A 9 -19.45 -16.42 -9.62
CA LYS A 9 -18.38 -17.05 -10.42
C LYS A 9 -17.48 -16.01 -11.09
N GLY A 10 -18.04 -14.92 -11.62
CA GLY A 10 -17.27 -13.82 -12.22
C GLY A 10 -16.32 -13.16 -11.23
N THR A 11 -16.79 -12.91 -10.00
CA THR A 11 -15.96 -12.30 -8.93
C THR A 11 -14.81 -13.22 -8.47
N LYS A 12 -15.05 -14.54 -8.44
CA LYS A 12 -13.99 -15.52 -8.09
C LYS A 12 -12.93 -15.65 -9.19
N ILE A 13 -13.33 -15.54 -10.46
CA ILE A 13 -12.40 -15.62 -11.61
C ILE A 13 -11.55 -14.35 -11.66
N ALA A 14 -12.14 -13.16 -11.50
CA ALA A 14 -11.41 -11.89 -11.44
C ALA A 14 -10.40 -11.85 -10.27
N LYS A 15 -10.80 -12.35 -9.08
CA LYS A 15 -9.88 -12.50 -7.94
C LYS A 15 -8.71 -13.45 -8.24
N ARG A 16 -8.97 -14.58 -8.89
CA ARG A 16 -7.90 -15.53 -9.26
C ARG A 16 -6.96 -14.97 -10.33
N GLN A 17 -7.47 -14.18 -11.27
CA GLN A 17 -6.67 -13.54 -12.31
C GLN A 17 -5.81 -12.41 -11.72
N ALA A 18 -6.35 -11.57 -10.84
CA ALA A 18 -5.59 -10.55 -10.13
C ALA A 18 -4.47 -11.16 -9.27
N VAL A 19 -4.76 -12.24 -8.53
CA VAL A 19 -3.75 -12.96 -7.75
C VAL A 19 -2.69 -13.59 -8.65
N LYS A 20 -3.05 -14.17 -9.80
CA LYS A 20 -2.09 -14.72 -10.77
C LYS A 20 -1.24 -13.63 -11.41
N GLN A 21 -1.79 -12.46 -11.74
CA GLN A 21 -1.01 -11.34 -12.28
C GLN A 21 0.00 -10.83 -11.26
N ILE A 22 -0.39 -10.71 -9.99
CA ILE A 22 0.50 -10.33 -8.89
C ILE A 22 1.63 -11.37 -8.69
N GLN A 23 1.34 -12.67 -8.88
CA GLN A 23 2.33 -13.75 -8.74
C GLN A 23 3.25 -13.89 -9.96
N ASN A 24 2.74 -13.73 -11.19
CA ASN A 24 3.53 -13.89 -12.42
C ASN A 24 4.49 -12.73 -12.68
N SER A 25 4.27 -11.53 -12.13
CA SER A 25 5.18 -10.40 -12.26
C SER A 25 6.49 -10.56 -11.47
N ARG A 26 6.62 -11.65 -10.68
CA ARG A 26 7.79 -11.89 -9.82
C ARG A 26 8.97 -12.59 -10.49
N SER A 27 8.81 -13.22 -11.66
CA SER A 27 9.81 -14.14 -12.19
C SER A 27 10.81 -13.58 -13.21
N SER A 28 10.72 -12.30 -13.59
CA SER A 28 11.63 -11.69 -14.59
C SER A 28 11.77 -10.18 -14.41
N ARG A 29 12.07 -9.72 -13.17
CA ARG A 29 12.34 -8.29 -12.97
C ARG A 29 13.79 -8.01 -13.35
N ASP A 30 13.94 -7.11 -14.32
CA ASP A 30 15.20 -6.47 -14.60
C ASP A 30 15.47 -5.48 -13.46
N TRP A 31 16.47 -5.77 -12.63
CA TRP A 31 16.79 -5.05 -11.39
C TRP A 31 17.40 -3.66 -11.61
N ASP A 32 17.28 -3.10 -12.81
CA ASP A 32 17.73 -1.75 -13.08
C ASP A 32 16.79 -0.71 -12.44
N LEU A 33 17.02 -0.46 -11.15
CA LEU A 33 16.33 0.56 -10.34
C LEU A 33 17.17 1.85 -10.27
N ASP A 34 17.71 2.29 -11.40
CA ASP A 34 18.43 3.56 -11.46
C ASP A 34 17.44 4.73 -11.53
N PHE A 35 17.03 5.21 -10.37
CA PHE A 35 16.26 6.44 -10.25
C PHE A 35 16.78 7.31 -9.12
N LYS A 36 16.64 8.63 -9.29
CA LYS A 36 16.96 9.61 -8.26
C LYS A 36 15.73 9.86 -7.39
N ILE A 37 15.93 9.88 -6.07
CA ILE A 37 14.89 10.33 -5.13
C ILE A 37 15.13 11.82 -4.84
N ASN A 38 14.10 12.63 -5.09
CA ASN A 38 14.11 14.07 -4.90
C ASN A 38 13.50 14.39 -3.52
N HIS A 39 14.31 14.28 -2.48
CA HIS A 39 13.89 14.69 -1.14
C HIS A 39 14.35 16.13 -0.88
N HIS A 40 13.39 17.05 -0.68
CA HIS A 40 13.68 18.49 -0.59
C HIS A 40 13.33 19.08 0.78
N TYR A 41 12.75 18.32 1.70
CA TYR A 41 12.30 18.83 2.98
C TYR A 41 13.32 18.58 4.09
N ASN A 42 13.46 19.57 4.97
CA ASN A 42 14.16 19.37 6.25
C ASN A 42 13.20 18.67 7.20
N LEU A 43 13.53 17.44 7.57
CA LEU A 43 12.74 16.66 8.51
C LEU A 43 12.95 17.18 9.93
N THR A 44 11.89 17.16 10.73
CA THR A 44 12.00 17.35 12.19
C THR A 44 12.67 16.13 12.82
N GLY A 45 13.12 16.23 14.09
CA GLY A 45 13.73 15.09 14.78
C GLY A 45 12.87 13.84 14.80
N GLN A 46 11.56 13.98 15.08
CA GLN A 46 10.63 12.84 15.09
C GLN A 46 10.40 12.26 13.69
N GLN A 47 10.38 13.09 12.66
CA GLN A 47 10.27 12.63 11.28
C GLN A 47 11.53 11.91 10.82
N GLN A 48 12.69 12.37 11.26
CA GLN A 48 13.96 11.71 10.99
C GLN A 48 14.04 10.35 11.70
N GLU A 49 13.65 10.28 12.95
CA GLU A 49 13.56 9.03 13.72
C GLU A 49 12.62 8.04 13.04
N PHE A 50 11.45 8.49 12.60
CA PHE A 50 10.53 7.66 11.83
C PHE A 50 11.18 7.10 10.55
N LEU A 51 11.89 7.94 9.79
CA LEU A 51 12.56 7.52 8.55
C LEU A 51 13.64 6.46 8.86
N GLU A 52 14.46 6.70 9.87
CA GLU A 52 15.52 5.78 10.29
C GLU A 52 14.96 4.45 10.77
N ASP A 53 13.92 4.42 11.57
CA ASP A 53 13.25 3.19 12.03
C ASP A 53 12.60 2.44 10.88
N ALA A 54 11.99 3.16 9.95
CA ALA A 54 11.36 2.58 8.78
C ALA A 54 12.39 1.98 7.82
N GLU A 55 13.59 2.54 7.71
CA GLU A 55 14.68 2.04 6.87
C GLU A 55 15.55 1.00 7.57
N ALA A 56 15.53 0.94 8.91
CA ALA A 56 16.36 0.04 9.67
C ALA A 56 16.21 -1.42 9.19
N ASN A 57 17.31 -1.96 8.67
CA ASN A 57 17.30 -3.23 7.94
C ASN A 57 17.46 -4.44 8.86
N ASN A 58 17.68 -4.22 10.17
CA ASN A 58 18.19 -5.29 11.00
C ASN A 58 17.10 -5.93 11.78
N ASP A 59 16.24 -5.67 12.47
CA ASP A 59 15.30 -6.48 13.26
C ASP A 59 13.89 -5.87 13.35
N THR A 60 13.73 -4.64 12.82
CA THR A 60 12.45 -3.95 12.83
C THR A 60 11.62 -4.36 11.64
N HIS A 61 10.78 -5.37 11.82
CA HIS A 61 9.85 -5.82 10.78
C HIS A 61 8.59 -4.95 10.69
N MET A 62 8.35 -4.11 11.67
CA MET A 62 7.13 -3.29 11.75
C MET A 62 7.43 -1.94 12.38
N CYS A 63 7.03 -0.88 11.71
CA CYS A 63 7.04 0.49 12.20
C CYS A 63 5.60 1.01 12.24
N ILE A 64 5.14 1.43 13.41
CA ILE A 64 3.79 1.98 13.61
C ILE A 64 3.94 3.44 14.01
N VAL A 65 3.28 4.33 13.26
CA VAL A 65 3.41 5.77 13.44
C VAL A 65 2.05 6.43 13.54
N ASP A 66 1.75 6.93 14.72
CA ASP A 66 0.57 7.75 15.00
C ASP A 66 0.92 9.23 15.00
N GLY A 67 0.04 10.05 14.49
CA GLY A 67 0.22 11.49 14.52
C GLY A 67 -0.86 12.25 13.76
N PRO A 68 -1.02 13.55 14.00
CA PRO A 68 -2.09 14.34 13.39
C PRO A 68 -1.90 14.49 11.88
N ALA A 69 -2.98 14.88 11.19
CA ALA A 69 -2.93 15.20 9.76
C ALA A 69 -1.89 16.29 9.47
N GLY A 70 -1.30 16.25 8.29
CA GLY A 70 -0.30 17.25 7.84
C GLY A 70 1.11 17.03 8.40
N THR A 71 1.38 15.98 9.19
CA THR A 71 2.72 15.70 9.73
C THR A 71 3.61 14.88 8.79
N ALA A 72 3.25 14.78 7.52
CA ALA A 72 4.01 14.10 6.46
C ALA A 72 4.20 12.58 6.64
N LYS A 73 3.37 11.90 7.45
CA LYS A 73 3.48 10.45 7.71
C LYS A 73 3.56 9.61 6.43
N THR A 74 2.60 9.79 5.54
CA THR A 74 2.53 9.05 4.26
C THR A 74 3.73 9.37 3.37
N TYR A 75 4.18 10.63 3.34
CA TYR A 75 5.37 11.06 2.59
C TYR A 75 6.62 10.31 3.07
N ILE A 76 6.85 10.27 4.39
CA ILE A 76 8.03 9.60 4.98
C ILE A 76 7.92 8.09 4.78
N ALA A 77 6.76 7.50 4.92
CA ALA A 77 6.54 6.08 4.66
C ALA A 77 6.89 5.70 3.20
N VAL A 78 6.49 6.53 2.24
CA VAL A 78 6.81 6.33 0.81
C VAL A 78 8.30 6.56 0.55
N LEU A 79 8.91 7.59 1.16
CA LEU A 79 10.35 7.86 1.06
C LEU A 79 11.17 6.66 1.57
N ALA A 80 10.86 6.15 2.76
CA ALA A 80 11.51 4.98 3.33
C ALA A 80 11.35 3.74 2.43
N ALA A 81 10.15 3.49 1.93
CA ALA A 81 9.89 2.37 1.04
C ALA A 81 10.67 2.48 -0.29
N LEU A 82 10.82 3.69 -0.85
CA LEU A 82 11.63 3.92 -2.04
C LEU A 82 13.12 3.70 -1.77
N ASN A 83 13.63 4.10 -0.61
CA ASN A 83 15.02 3.86 -0.22
C ASN A 83 15.29 2.37 -0.03
N LEU A 84 14.37 1.62 0.61
CA LEU A 84 14.45 0.18 0.74
C LEU A 84 14.40 -0.54 -0.62
N LEU A 85 13.55 -0.08 -1.54
CA LEU A 85 13.47 -0.62 -2.89
C LEU A 85 14.75 -0.35 -3.67
N LYS A 86 15.26 0.88 -3.63
CA LYS A 86 16.48 1.31 -4.33
C LYS A 86 17.74 0.60 -3.82
N SER A 87 17.83 0.34 -2.51
CA SER A 87 18.91 -0.43 -1.90
C SER A 87 18.78 -1.94 -2.09
N HIS A 88 17.76 -2.41 -2.79
CA HIS A 88 17.43 -3.84 -2.97
C HIS A 88 17.18 -4.58 -1.65
N ALA A 89 16.87 -3.87 -0.57
CA ALA A 89 16.45 -4.47 0.69
C ALA A 89 15.08 -5.16 0.56
N VAL A 90 14.23 -4.63 -0.32
CA VAL A 90 12.95 -5.25 -0.73
C VAL A 90 12.82 -5.27 -2.25
N GLU A 91 11.96 -6.13 -2.77
CA GLU A 91 11.71 -6.28 -4.20
C GLU A 91 10.49 -5.52 -4.70
N GLU A 92 9.59 -5.14 -3.79
CA GLU A 92 8.37 -4.44 -4.14
C GLU A 92 7.84 -3.60 -3.00
N ILE A 93 7.09 -2.56 -3.35
CA ILE A 93 6.30 -1.74 -2.45
C ILE A 93 4.84 -2.14 -2.65
N VAL A 94 4.15 -2.48 -1.57
CA VAL A 94 2.72 -2.76 -1.56
C VAL A 94 2.03 -1.69 -0.73
N TYR A 95 1.16 -0.93 -1.35
CA TYR A 95 0.39 0.11 -0.67
C TYR A 95 -1.03 -0.36 -0.42
N ILE A 96 -1.46 -0.28 0.81
CA ILE A 96 -2.79 -0.65 1.28
C ILE A 96 -3.37 0.56 2.00
N ARG A 97 -4.53 1.01 1.55
CA ARG A 97 -5.24 2.11 2.19
C ARG A 97 -6.68 1.71 2.47
N SER A 98 -7.19 2.09 3.64
CA SER A 98 -8.62 2.06 3.90
C SER A 98 -9.31 3.18 3.16
N ILE A 99 -10.42 2.87 2.52
CA ILE A 99 -11.37 3.88 2.07
C ILE A 99 -12.63 3.70 2.89
N VAL A 100 -12.94 4.69 3.68
CA VAL A 100 -14.27 4.80 4.26
C VAL A 100 -15.20 5.14 3.10
N GLU A 101 -16.02 4.18 2.70
CA GLU A 101 -17.08 4.43 1.72
C GLU A 101 -18.00 5.50 2.33
N SER A 102 -17.92 6.73 1.83
CA SER A 102 -18.99 7.68 2.09
C SER A 102 -20.29 7.00 1.62
N ALA A 103 -21.31 6.99 2.47
CA ALA A 103 -22.53 6.20 2.39
C ALA A 103 -23.30 6.28 1.04
N SER A 104 -22.81 7.01 0.06
CA SER A 104 -23.44 7.26 -1.24
C SER A 104 -22.84 6.53 -2.44
N ARG A 105 -21.68 5.82 -2.31
CA ARG A 105 -21.06 5.14 -3.46
C ARG A 105 -20.46 3.78 -3.09
N GLN A 106 -21.26 2.74 -3.27
CA GLN A 106 -20.74 1.38 -3.30
C GLN A 106 -19.86 1.18 -4.54
N LEU A 107 -18.66 0.66 -4.36
CA LEU A 107 -17.68 0.38 -5.43
C LEU A 107 -18.24 -0.45 -6.59
N GLY A 108 -19.32 -1.20 -6.34
CA GLY A 108 -20.00 -1.99 -7.36
C GLY A 108 -20.74 -1.18 -8.44
N SER A 109 -20.98 0.10 -8.20
CA SER A 109 -21.80 0.98 -9.08
C SER A 109 -20.97 1.89 -9.98
N LEU A 110 -19.64 1.94 -9.86
CA LEU A 110 -18.81 2.80 -10.72
C LEU A 110 -18.71 2.15 -12.11
N PRO A 111 -19.25 2.80 -13.19
CA PRO A 111 -18.99 2.39 -14.56
C PRO A 111 -17.56 2.69 -14.91
N GLY A 112 -16.83 1.74 -15.50
CA GLY A 112 -15.45 1.94 -15.93
C GLY A 112 -14.63 0.65 -15.88
N GLU A 113 -13.47 0.68 -16.50
CA GLU A 113 -12.48 -0.38 -16.44
C GLU A 113 -11.94 -0.55 -15.01
N VAL A 114 -11.32 -1.69 -14.73
CA VAL A 114 -10.86 -2.06 -13.38
C VAL A 114 -9.90 -1.01 -12.82
N GLU A 115 -9.01 -0.46 -13.66
CA GLU A 115 -8.07 0.59 -13.30
C GLU A 115 -8.74 1.87 -12.81
N ALA A 116 -9.82 2.33 -13.47
CA ALA A 116 -10.56 3.51 -13.06
C ALA A 116 -11.25 3.36 -11.69
N LYS A 117 -11.58 2.13 -11.30
CA LYS A 117 -12.14 1.83 -9.98
C LYS A 117 -11.11 1.86 -8.87
N PHE A 118 -9.84 1.62 -9.19
CA PHE A 118 -8.75 1.64 -8.21
C PHE A 118 -8.07 3.01 -8.05
N ALA A 119 -8.34 3.96 -8.93
CA ALA A 119 -7.76 5.30 -8.88
C ALA A 119 -7.88 5.98 -7.50
N PRO A 120 -9.04 5.98 -6.81
CA PRO A 120 -9.18 6.62 -5.50
C PRO A 120 -8.24 6.05 -4.42
N TRP A 121 -7.85 4.77 -4.51
CA TRP A 121 -6.90 4.15 -3.56
C TRP A 121 -5.46 4.45 -3.88
N SER A 122 -5.14 4.60 -5.16
CA SER A 122 -3.77 4.79 -5.62
C SER A 122 -3.34 6.24 -5.66
N MET A 123 -4.28 7.19 -5.81
CA MET A 123 -3.95 8.62 -5.94
C MET A 123 -3.03 9.17 -4.85
N PRO A 124 -3.26 8.93 -3.54
CA PRO A 124 -2.37 9.46 -2.52
C PRO A 124 -0.95 8.91 -2.60
N LEU A 125 -0.79 7.65 -3.03
CA LEU A 125 0.54 7.09 -3.29
C LEU A 125 1.16 7.71 -4.53
N ILE A 126 0.41 7.83 -5.63
CA ILE A 126 0.90 8.42 -6.89
C ILE A 126 1.38 9.84 -6.65
N ASP A 127 0.60 10.66 -5.93
CA ASP A 127 0.99 12.03 -5.59
C ASP A 127 2.34 12.08 -4.84
N LYS A 128 2.57 11.16 -3.91
CA LYS A 128 3.84 11.10 -3.16
C LYS A 128 4.99 10.54 -4.00
N LEU A 129 4.72 9.58 -4.88
CA LEU A 129 5.72 9.09 -5.82
C LEU A 129 6.13 10.16 -6.82
N ASP A 130 5.18 10.93 -7.37
CA ASP A 130 5.45 11.99 -8.32
C ASP A 130 6.16 13.18 -7.67
N GLU A 131 5.94 13.42 -6.37
CA GLU A 131 6.68 14.41 -5.58
C GLU A 131 8.15 13.97 -5.34
N LEU A 132 8.38 12.69 -5.10
CA LEU A 132 9.68 12.12 -4.75
C LEU A 132 10.53 11.68 -5.95
N LEU A 133 9.93 11.47 -7.11
CA LEU A 133 10.59 10.86 -8.26
C LEU A 133 10.58 11.79 -9.47
N PRO A 134 11.56 11.64 -10.38
CA PRO A 134 11.52 12.32 -11.67
C PRO A 134 10.27 11.94 -12.48
N PRO A 135 9.81 12.84 -13.38
CA PRO A 135 8.64 12.58 -14.22
C PRO A 135 8.70 11.24 -14.95
N GLY A 136 7.61 10.47 -14.88
CA GLY A 136 7.45 9.18 -15.56
C GLY A 136 8.05 7.99 -14.81
N VAL A 137 8.87 8.19 -13.78
CA VAL A 137 9.47 7.09 -13.01
C VAL A 137 8.40 6.36 -12.19
N SER A 138 7.48 7.07 -11.56
CA SER A 138 6.37 6.47 -10.80
C SER A 138 5.56 5.49 -11.67
N ASN A 139 5.19 5.91 -12.87
CA ASN A 139 4.47 5.05 -13.82
C ASN A 139 5.27 3.80 -14.21
N ASN A 140 6.58 3.95 -14.45
CA ASN A 140 7.46 2.81 -14.75
C ASN A 140 7.53 1.81 -13.59
N LEU A 141 7.57 2.28 -12.34
CA LEU A 141 7.56 1.41 -11.17
C LEU A 141 6.26 0.58 -11.07
N PHE A 142 5.12 1.18 -11.40
CA PHE A 142 3.85 0.45 -11.49
C PHE A 142 3.84 -0.55 -12.64
N LEU A 143 4.26 -0.15 -13.85
CA LEU A 143 4.29 -1.03 -15.04
C LEU A 143 5.21 -2.23 -14.84
N LYS A 144 6.36 -2.03 -14.24
CA LYS A 144 7.32 -3.09 -13.91
C LYS A 144 6.91 -3.91 -12.68
N GLY A 145 5.84 -3.53 -11.97
CA GLY A 145 5.32 -4.21 -10.80
C GLY A 145 6.15 -4.06 -9.53
N TYR A 146 7.03 -3.05 -9.47
CA TYR A 146 7.76 -2.70 -8.25
C TYR A 146 6.88 -1.99 -7.22
N VAL A 147 5.84 -1.31 -7.68
CA VAL A 147 4.84 -0.65 -6.83
C VAL A 147 3.46 -1.23 -7.16
N LYS A 148 2.69 -1.52 -6.13
CA LYS A 148 1.34 -2.08 -6.24
C LYS A 148 0.41 -1.44 -5.22
N CYS A 149 -0.81 -1.14 -5.64
CA CYS A 149 -1.90 -0.80 -4.74
C CYS A 149 -2.81 -2.01 -4.58
N VAL A 150 -3.06 -2.43 -3.35
CA VAL A 150 -3.88 -3.60 -3.04
C VAL A 150 -5.00 -3.19 -2.08
N PRO A 151 -6.25 -3.19 -2.52
CA PRO A 151 -7.37 -2.96 -1.62
C PRO A 151 -7.42 -4.02 -0.50
N VAL A 152 -7.84 -3.62 0.70
CA VAL A 152 -7.90 -4.49 1.89
C VAL A 152 -8.59 -5.82 1.61
N ASN A 153 -9.73 -5.79 0.92
CA ASN A 153 -10.51 -6.99 0.60
C ASN A 153 -9.79 -8.00 -0.31
N PHE A 154 -8.71 -7.58 -0.98
CA PHE A 154 -7.91 -8.42 -1.86
C PHE A 154 -6.66 -8.98 -1.19
N THR A 155 -6.37 -8.59 0.04
CA THR A 155 -5.21 -9.10 0.80
C THR A 155 -5.40 -10.54 1.27
N ARG A 156 -6.65 -11.02 1.35
CA ARG A 156 -6.96 -12.39 1.76
C ARG A 156 -6.38 -13.41 0.77
N GLY A 157 -5.54 -14.32 1.29
CA GLY A 157 -4.87 -15.36 0.48
C GLY A 157 -3.56 -14.91 -0.17
N LEU A 158 -3.14 -13.66 0.03
CA LEU A 158 -1.80 -13.22 -0.33
C LEU A 158 -0.81 -13.59 0.77
N THR A 159 0.46 -13.63 0.43
CA THR A 159 1.59 -13.63 1.36
C THR A 159 2.59 -12.63 0.81
N PHE A 160 2.91 -11.61 1.59
CA PHE A 160 3.92 -10.62 1.22
C PHE A 160 5.31 -11.23 1.48
N ARG A 161 6.22 -11.07 0.52
CA ARG A 161 7.61 -11.56 0.63
C ARG A 161 8.51 -10.58 -0.09
N ASN A 162 9.67 -10.30 0.50
CA ASN A 162 10.62 -9.32 -0.03
C ASN A 162 9.94 -7.98 -0.33
N SER A 163 9.05 -7.55 0.56
CA SER A 163 8.13 -6.44 0.28
C SER A 163 8.15 -5.43 1.41
N CYS A 164 8.10 -4.14 1.07
CA CYS A 164 7.71 -3.09 1.99
C CYS A 164 6.22 -2.84 1.84
N VAL A 165 5.45 -3.11 2.89
CA VAL A 165 3.99 -2.95 2.92
C VAL A 165 3.65 -1.69 3.69
N ILE A 166 3.13 -0.69 3.00
CA ILE A 166 2.63 0.55 3.61
C ILE A 166 1.13 0.37 3.86
N ILE A 167 0.71 0.53 5.10
CA ILE A 167 -0.71 0.60 5.49
C ILE A 167 -1.01 2.05 5.86
N ASP A 168 -1.74 2.73 5.00
CA ASP A 168 -2.09 4.14 5.16
C ASP A 168 -3.53 4.32 5.66
N GLU A 169 -3.78 5.38 6.42
CA GLU A 169 -5.06 5.65 7.10
C GLU A 169 -5.51 4.46 7.98
N ALA A 170 -4.57 3.88 8.73
CA ALA A 170 -4.78 2.64 9.47
C ALA A 170 -5.89 2.75 10.53
N GLN A 171 -6.16 3.97 11.05
CA GLN A 171 -7.27 4.23 11.98
C GLN A 171 -8.65 3.92 11.38
N ASN A 172 -8.74 3.85 10.05
CA ASN A 172 -9.98 3.52 9.34
C ASN A 172 -10.07 2.03 8.96
N LEU A 173 -9.19 1.19 9.50
CA LEU A 173 -9.25 -0.26 9.41
C LEU A 173 -9.85 -0.85 10.66
N THR A 174 -10.79 -1.77 10.51
CA THR A 174 -11.27 -2.58 11.64
C THR A 174 -10.18 -3.55 12.10
N LEU A 175 -10.27 -4.02 13.35
CA LEU A 175 -9.35 -5.03 13.88
C LEU A 175 -9.29 -6.28 12.99
N SER A 176 -10.40 -6.72 12.43
CA SER A 176 -10.47 -7.87 11.53
C SER A 176 -9.69 -7.63 10.22
N GLU A 177 -9.79 -6.43 9.66
CA GLU A 177 -9.07 -6.05 8.44
C GLU A 177 -7.57 -5.92 8.72
N LEU A 178 -7.20 -5.20 9.77
CA LEU A 178 -5.79 -5.04 10.16
C LEU A 178 -5.16 -6.40 10.46
N THR A 179 -5.83 -7.27 11.24
CA THR A 179 -5.37 -8.65 11.49
C THR A 179 -5.23 -9.43 10.18
N THR A 180 -6.18 -9.27 9.25
CA THR A 180 -6.12 -9.94 7.95
C THR A 180 -4.86 -9.53 7.18
N ILE A 181 -4.50 -8.25 7.17
CA ILE A 181 -3.30 -7.76 6.48
C ILE A 181 -2.03 -8.25 7.20
N MET A 182 -1.97 -8.09 8.51
CA MET A 182 -0.78 -8.39 9.30
C MET A 182 -0.45 -9.89 9.31
N THR A 183 -1.45 -10.76 9.23
CA THR A 183 -1.23 -12.21 9.09
C THR A 183 -0.73 -12.64 7.71
N ARG A 184 -0.54 -11.70 6.78
CA ARG A 184 0.08 -11.96 5.46
C ARG A 184 1.60 -11.82 5.46
N PHE A 185 2.20 -11.64 6.62
CA PHE A 185 3.63 -11.53 6.81
C PHE A 185 4.37 -12.75 6.27
N GLY A 186 5.38 -12.53 5.44
CA GLY A 186 6.23 -13.56 4.85
C GLY A 186 7.70 -13.22 5.03
N HIS A 187 8.57 -13.99 4.40
CA HIS A 187 10.01 -13.77 4.47
C HIS A 187 10.38 -12.38 3.93
N ASN A 188 11.27 -11.68 4.65
CA ASN A 188 11.79 -10.36 4.30
C ASN A 188 10.66 -9.35 3.97
N THR A 189 9.66 -9.27 4.86
CA THR A 189 8.57 -8.31 4.76
C THR A 189 8.72 -7.26 5.83
N LYS A 190 8.57 -6.00 5.46
CA LYS A 190 8.51 -4.87 6.37
C LYS A 190 7.16 -4.20 6.28
N TYR A 191 6.55 -3.90 7.42
CA TYR A 191 5.34 -3.11 7.52
C TYR A 191 5.65 -1.70 8.00
N ILE A 192 5.10 -0.70 7.31
CA ILE A 192 5.04 0.70 7.76
C ILE A 192 3.57 1.05 7.88
N ILE A 193 3.10 1.21 9.11
CA ILE A 193 1.69 1.44 9.42
C ILE A 193 1.55 2.88 9.91
N VAL A 194 0.81 3.68 9.17
CA VAL A 194 0.61 5.09 9.49
C VAL A 194 -0.87 5.42 9.69
N GLY A 195 -1.16 6.19 10.70
CA GLY A 195 -2.52 6.56 11.06
C GLY A 195 -2.62 7.83 11.88
N ASP A 196 -3.85 8.18 12.20
CA ASP A 196 -4.20 9.27 13.11
C ASP A 196 -5.36 8.80 13.99
N THR A 197 -5.04 8.42 15.23
CA THR A 197 -6.04 7.88 16.17
C THR A 197 -7.16 8.86 16.49
N LEU A 198 -6.94 10.17 16.28
CA LEU A 198 -7.94 11.22 16.51
C LEU A 198 -8.91 11.41 15.33
N GLN A 199 -8.59 10.85 14.14
CA GLN A 199 -9.36 11.02 12.91
C GLN A 199 -10.00 9.72 12.42
N SER A 200 -10.45 8.86 13.32
CA SER A 200 -11.14 7.63 12.93
C SER A 200 -12.58 7.89 12.47
N ASP A 201 -12.88 7.51 11.24
CA ASP A 201 -14.21 7.65 10.62
C ASP A 201 -15.12 6.44 10.89
N ILE A 202 -14.63 5.40 11.58
CA ILE A 202 -15.36 4.14 11.78
C ILE A 202 -15.95 3.96 13.18
N ASN A 203 -16.26 5.08 13.87
CA ASN A 203 -17.02 5.11 15.10
C ASN A 203 -16.53 4.11 16.20
N GLY A 204 -15.26 4.18 16.57
CA GLY A 204 -14.69 3.37 17.66
C GLY A 204 -14.48 1.89 17.32
N LYS A 205 -14.59 1.49 16.05
CA LYS A 205 -14.30 0.14 15.55
C LYS A 205 -12.88 -0.02 14.99
N SER A 206 -12.04 1.00 15.18
CA SER A 206 -10.65 0.95 14.73
C SER A 206 -9.88 -0.20 15.38
N GLY A 207 -9.04 -0.85 14.63
CA GLY A 207 -8.08 -1.84 15.10
C GLY A 207 -6.68 -1.26 15.32
N TYR A 208 -6.51 0.03 14.99
CA TYR A 208 -5.26 0.79 15.08
C TYR A 208 -5.10 1.42 16.46
#